data_8e9a6375cdc48d49429b1e9942e1f426
#
_entry.id   8e9a6375cdc48d49429b1e9942e1f426
#
_cell.length_a   1.000
_cell.length_b   1.000
_cell.length_c   1.000
_cell.angle_alpha   90.00
_cell.angle_beta   90.00
_cell.angle_gamma   90.00
#
_symmetry.space_group_name_H-M   'P 1'
#
loop_
_entity.id
_entity.type
_entity.pdbx_description
1 polymer ?
#
loop_
_entity_poly.entity_id
_entity_poly.type
_entity_poly.pdbx_seq_one_letter_code
_entity_poly.pdbx_strand_id
1 'polypeptide(L)'
;MVDGYLGRLTTEHRMLIHLYDNILPNNQWEAPVALTQAGISAAVHVQRKHVPRTLKRLEKIQEVSVQNRHVPGAKQRRKVYSLTITGRTRAKLLVESTMDVIVQYNGNNTAIKDIPKGEKRILELLSHIDDDLVYHENPIISSISKPSGTASLDAQSSEELVKRMFARAWEDGIITHDE
;
A
#
# COMPACT_ATOMS: atom_id res chain seq x y z
N MET A 1 -7.14 -11.21 -4.14
CA MET A 1 -7.74 -10.31 -5.14
C MET A 1 -7.92 -8.98 -4.45
N VAL A 2 -7.69 -7.86 -5.08
CA VAL A 2 -8.02 -6.54 -4.52
C VAL A 2 -9.46 -6.30 -4.89
N ASP A 3 -10.35 -6.23 -3.90
CA ASP A 3 -11.76 -5.98 -4.10
C ASP A 3 -12.04 -4.47 -4.05
N GLY A 4 -13.20 -4.05 -4.51
CA GLY A 4 -13.58 -2.67 -4.58
C GLY A 4 -12.97 -1.89 -5.74
N TYR A 5 -13.05 -0.56 -5.68
CA TYR A 5 -12.63 0.32 -6.76
C TYR A 5 -11.16 0.11 -7.20
N LEU A 6 -10.28 -0.22 -6.25
CA LEU A 6 -8.89 -0.56 -6.59
C LEU A 6 -8.77 -1.76 -7.53
N GLY A 7 -9.70 -2.72 -7.47
CA GLY A 7 -9.77 -3.86 -8.38
C GLY A 7 -10.00 -3.46 -9.84
N ARG A 8 -10.66 -2.33 -10.09
CA ARG A 8 -10.90 -1.77 -11.43
C ARG A 8 -9.66 -1.16 -12.06
N LEU A 9 -8.67 -0.77 -11.23
CA LEU A 9 -7.41 -0.21 -11.69
C LEU A 9 -6.39 -1.32 -11.97
N THR A 10 -5.72 -1.25 -13.12
CA THR A 10 -4.60 -2.14 -13.41
C THR A 10 -3.46 -1.91 -12.42
N THR A 11 -2.58 -2.89 -12.24
CA THR A 11 -1.36 -2.74 -11.43
C THR A 11 -0.52 -1.55 -11.89
N GLU A 12 -0.44 -1.31 -13.19
CA GLU A 12 0.27 -0.18 -13.78
C GLU A 12 -0.36 1.15 -13.38
N HIS A 13 -1.70 1.27 -13.48
CA HIS A 13 -2.42 2.47 -13.06
C HIS A 13 -2.20 2.77 -11.58
N ARG A 14 -2.29 1.77 -10.72
CA ARG A 14 -2.02 1.92 -9.28
C ARG A 14 -0.59 2.37 -9.01
N MET A 15 0.41 1.84 -9.75
CA MET A 15 1.80 2.29 -9.61
C MET A 15 1.99 3.74 -10.06
N LEU A 16 1.38 4.16 -11.17
CA LEU A 16 1.46 5.54 -11.65
C LEU A 16 0.82 6.51 -10.65
N ILE A 17 -0.36 6.19 -10.10
CA ILE A 17 -1.03 6.99 -9.07
C ILE A 17 -0.17 7.07 -7.81
N HIS A 18 0.40 5.96 -7.35
CA HIS A 18 1.26 5.94 -6.18
C HIS A 18 2.51 6.82 -6.35
N LEU A 19 3.19 6.71 -7.49
CA LEU A 19 4.37 7.51 -7.79
C LEU A 19 4.03 8.99 -8.03
N TYR A 20 2.81 9.29 -8.47
CA TYR A 20 2.31 10.66 -8.60
C TYR A 20 2.12 11.33 -7.23
N ASP A 21 1.60 10.58 -6.27
CA ASP A 21 1.39 11.02 -4.88
C ASP A 21 2.71 11.12 -4.07
N ASN A 22 3.78 10.47 -4.55
CA ASN A 22 5.08 10.41 -3.87
C ASN A 22 6.17 10.98 -4.76
N ILE A 23 6.46 12.26 -4.57
CA ILE A 23 7.49 12.95 -5.35
C ILE A 23 8.87 12.66 -4.75
N LEU A 24 9.84 12.33 -5.59
CA LEU A 24 11.24 12.25 -5.18
C LEU A 24 11.81 13.69 -5.08
N PRO A 25 12.20 14.13 -3.88
CA PRO A 25 12.78 15.46 -3.73
C PRO A 25 14.14 15.54 -4.42
N ASN A 26 14.36 16.57 -5.24
CA ASN A 26 15.58 16.70 -6.03
C ASN A 26 16.83 16.93 -5.16
N ASN A 27 16.66 17.61 -4.02
CA ASN A 27 17.77 18.08 -3.17
C ASN A 27 17.97 17.24 -1.89
N GLN A 28 17.22 16.15 -1.70
CA GLN A 28 17.40 15.31 -0.54
C GLN A 28 18.35 14.15 -0.84
N TRP A 29 19.28 13.92 0.09
CA TRP A 29 20.17 12.77 0.08
C TRP A 29 19.39 11.44 0.19
N GLU A 30 18.31 11.45 0.95
CA GLU A 30 17.47 10.31 1.25
C GLU A 30 16.22 10.29 0.39
N ALA A 31 15.78 9.09 0.03
CA ALA A 31 14.52 8.87 -0.66
C ALA A 31 13.53 8.15 0.27
N PRO A 32 12.22 8.49 0.20
CA PRO A 32 11.21 7.79 0.97
C PRO A 32 11.16 6.29 0.66
N VAL A 33 10.92 5.47 1.69
CA VAL A 33 10.70 4.01 1.54
C VAL A 33 9.56 3.72 0.55
N ALA A 34 8.54 4.60 0.49
CA ALA A 34 7.41 4.49 -0.43
C ALA A 34 7.83 4.36 -1.91
N LEU A 35 8.98 4.92 -2.30
CA LEU A 35 9.49 4.87 -3.68
C LEU A 35 10.34 3.62 -3.97
N THR A 36 10.55 2.74 -3.02
CA THR A 36 11.21 1.44 -3.22
C THR A 36 10.23 0.39 -3.74
N GLN A 37 10.74 -0.71 -4.30
CA GLN A 37 9.88 -1.84 -4.70
C GLN A 37 9.02 -2.38 -3.55
N ALA A 38 9.54 -2.39 -2.33
CA ALA A 38 8.80 -2.84 -1.15
C ALA A 38 7.66 -1.86 -0.80
N GLY A 39 7.95 -0.55 -0.78
CA GLY A 39 6.94 0.48 -0.51
C GLY A 39 5.86 0.54 -1.60
N ILE A 40 6.25 0.47 -2.88
CA ILE A 40 5.31 0.38 -4.00
C ILE A 40 4.42 -0.85 -3.86
N SER A 41 5.03 -2.04 -3.63
CA SER A 41 4.28 -3.30 -3.44
C SER A 41 3.20 -3.18 -2.37
N ALA A 42 3.56 -2.62 -1.21
CA ALA A 42 2.63 -2.41 -0.11
C ALA A 42 1.49 -1.46 -0.49
N ALA A 43 1.81 -0.33 -1.12
CA ALA A 43 0.82 0.70 -1.45
C ALA A 43 -0.14 0.30 -2.57
N VAL A 44 0.33 -0.47 -3.57
CA VAL A 44 -0.49 -0.91 -4.71
C VAL A 44 -1.21 -2.23 -4.46
N HIS A 45 -1.03 -2.84 -3.29
CA HIS A 45 -1.59 -4.15 -2.92
C HIS A 45 -1.28 -5.26 -3.93
N VAL A 46 -0.03 -5.33 -4.38
CA VAL A 46 0.47 -6.34 -5.33
C VAL A 46 1.66 -7.08 -4.71
N GLN A 47 1.72 -8.38 -4.89
CA GLN A 47 2.83 -9.17 -4.39
C GLN A 47 4.16 -8.64 -4.96
N ARG A 48 5.16 -8.50 -4.09
CA ARG A 48 6.48 -7.92 -4.42
C ARG A 48 7.14 -8.56 -5.64
N LYS A 49 6.92 -9.85 -5.89
CA LYS A 49 7.46 -10.57 -7.05
C LYS A 49 6.97 -10.05 -8.40
N HIS A 50 5.79 -9.40 -8.44
CA HIS A 50 5.20 -8.86 -9.68
C HIS A 50 5.58 -7.40 -9.96
N VAL A 51 6.00 -6.66 -8.93
CA VAL A 51 6.38 -5.24 -9.03
C VAL A 51 7.52 -5.00 -10.03
N PRO A 52 8.63 -5.77 -10.04
CA PRO A 52 9.76 -5.51 -10.94
C PRO A 52 9.37 -5.57 -12.42
N ARG A 53 8.48 -6.49 -12.81
CA ARG A 53 8.05 -6.65 -14.20
C ARG A 53 7.31 -5.41 -14.70
N THR A 54 6.39 -4.88 -13.90
CA THR A 54 5.61 -3.69 -14.26
C THR A 54 6.49 -2.44 -14.28
N LEU A 55 7.36 -2.26 -13.27
CA LEU A 55 8.31 -1.14 -13.23
C LEU A 55 9.27 -1.16 -14.42
N LYS A 56 9.81 -2.34 -14.79
CA LYS A 56 10.68 -2.46 -15.96
C LYS A 56 9.95 -2.11 -17.28
N ARG A 57 8.66 -2.41 -17.38
CA ARG A 57 7.85 -2.00 -18.53
C ARG A 57 7.67 -0.50 -18.58
N LEU A 58 7.33 0.14 -17.43
CA LEU A 58 7.19 1.59 -17.32
C LEU A 58 8.51 2.33 -17.59
N GLU A 59 9.64 1.76 -17.16
CA GLU A 59 10.97 2.28 -17.44
C GLU A 59 11.30 2.20 -18.95
N LYS A 60 10.95 1.09 -19.60
CA LYS A 60 11.17 0.88 -21.04
C LYS A 60 10.42 1.91 -21.89
N ILE A 61 9.21 2.30 -21.50
CA ILE A 61 8.42 3.34 -22.16
C ILE A 61 8.71 4.75 -21.65
N GLN A 62 9.76 4.90 -20.85
CA GLN A 62 10.24 6.17 -20.32
C GLN A 62 9.22 6.95 -19.46
N GLU A 63 8.31 6.27 -18.80
CA GLU A 63 7.36 6.87 -17.86
C GLU A 63 7.88 6.87 -16.43
N VAL A 64 8.79 5.94 -16.10
CA VAL A 64 9.44 5.84 -14.79
C VAL A 64 10.94 5.87 -14.96
N SER A 65 11.62 6.56 -14.09
CA SER A 65 13.07 6.55 -13.93
C SER A 65 13.48 5.82 -12.65
N VAL A 66 14.66 5.19 -12.67
CA VAL A 66 15.23 4.49 -11.52
C VAL A 66 16.55 5.14 -11.08
N GLN A 67 16.72 5.32 -9.79
CA GLN A 67 17.95 5.84 -9.18
C GLN A 67 18.34 5.00 -7.97
N ASN A 68 19.64 4.97 -7.66
CA ASN A 68 20.13 4.37 -6.41
C ASN A 68 20.27 5.47 -5.35
N ARG A 69 19.44 5.45 -4.31
CA ARG A 69 19.42 6.44 -3.24
C ARG A 69 19.56 5.77 -1.87
N HIS A 70 20.00 6.56 -0.90
CA HIS A 70 19.87 6.17 0.49
C HIS A 70 18.40 6.18 0.90
N VAL A 71 17.99 5.17 1.68
CA VAL A 71 16.64 5.04 2.20
C VAL A 71 16.75 4.82 3.70
N PRO A 72 16.02 5.57 4.54
CA PRO A 72 16.08 5.44 5.98
C PRO A 72 15.93 3.98 6.44
N GLY A 73 16.78 3.56 7.37
CA GLY A 73 16.80 2.18 7.87
C GLY A 73 17.47 1.13 6.96
N ALA A 74 17.91 1.48 5.75
CA ALA A 74 18.61 0.57 4.87
C ALA A 74 20.14 0.72 5.04
N LYS A 75 20.84 -0.42 5.21
CA LYS A 75 22.32 -0.43 5.28
C LYS A 75 23.01 -0.06 3.96
N GLN A 76 22.32 -0.24 2.83
CA GLN A 76 22.83 0.03 1.49
C GLN A 76 21.85 0.88 0.70
N ARG A 77 22.34 1.57 -0.33
CA ARG A 77 21.50 2.28 -1.28
C ARG A 77 20.48 1.33 -1.91
N ARG A 78 19.26 1.81 -2.12
CA ARG A 78 18.18 1.05 -2.73
C ARG A 78 17.79 1.68 -4.06
N LYS A 79 17.29 0.85 -4.96
CA LYS A 79 16.59 1.35 -6.16
C LYS A 79 15.31 2.04 -5.72
N VAL A 80 15.16 3.30 -6.13
CA VAL A 80 13.97 4.11 -5.96
C VAL A 80 13.47 4.54 -7.32
N TYR A 81 12.17 4.67 -7.43
CA TYR A 81 11.47 4.90 -8.67
C TYR A 81 10.72 6.23 -8.60
N SER A 82 10.76 6.99 -9.68
CA SER A 82 10.04 8.27 -9.80
C SER A 82 9.48 8.42 -11.20
N LEU A 83 8.43 9.23 -11.34
CA LEU A 83 7.87 9.54 -12.64
C LEU A 83 8.80 10.48 -13.43
N THR A 84 8.96 10.20 -14.71
CA THR A 84 9.50 11.15 -15.68
C THR A 84 8.47 12.23 -16.00
N ILE A 85 8.81 13.22 -16.84
CA ILE A 85 7.84 14.22 -17.31
C ILE A 85 6.67 13.53 -18.03
N THR A 86 6.95 12.59 -18.92
CA THR A 86 5.93 11.80 -19.66
C THR A 86 5.05 10.99 -18.70
N GLY A 87 5.67 10.28 -17.76
CA GLY A 87 4.94 9.51 -16.76
C GLY A 87 4.07 10.37 -15.86
N ARG A 88 4.55 11.57 -15.48
CA ARG A 88 3.78 12.51 -14.68
C ARG A 88 2.55 13.05 -15.43
N THR A 89 2.69 13.35 -16.72
CA THR A 89 1.56 13.79 -17.54
C THR A 89 0.49 12.71 -17.64
N ARG A 90 0.89 11.47 -17.91
CA ARG A 90 -0.04 10.33 -17.95
C ARG A 90 -0.69 10.07 -16.58
N ALA A 91 0.10 10.07 -15.52
CA ALA A 91 -0.40 9.86 -14.17
C ALA A 91 -1.39 10.96 -13.75
N LYS A 92 -1.13 12.22 -14.11
CA LYS A 92 -2.04 13.35 -13.86
C LYS A 92 -3.39 13.11 -14.51
N LEU A 93 -3.43 12.80 -15.81
CA LEU A 93 -4.68 12.51 -16.52
C LEU A 93 -5.44 11.33 -15.90
N LEU A 94 -4.72 10.29 -15.52
CA LEU A 94 -5.29 9.13 -14.83
C LEU A 94 -5.89 9.51 -13.46
N VAL A 95 -5.19 10.32 -12.69
CA VAL A 95 -5.69 10.81 -11.39
C VAL A 95 -6.91 11.68 -11.59
N GLU A 96 -6.89 12.64 -12.52
CA GLU A 96 -8.03 13.52 -12.80
C GLU A 96 -9.26 12.70 -13.20
N SER A 97 -9.14 11.78 -14.15
CA SER A 97 -10.24 10.91 -14.56
C SER A 97 -10.77 10.01 -13.44
N THR A 98 -9.90 9.53 -12.56
CA THR A 98 -10.28 8.72 -11.39
C THR A 98 -11.01 9.56 -10.35
N MET A 99 -10.53 10.77 -10.09
CA MET A 99 -11.07 11.66 -9.07
C MET A 99 -12.41 12.30 -9.49
N ASP A 100 -12.74 12.31 -10.78
CA ASP A 100 -14.03 12.78 -11.31
C ASP A 100 -15.14 11.71 -11.24
N VAL A 101 -14.82 10.48 -10.89
CA VAL A 101 -15.82 9.40 -10.74
C VAL A 101 -16.79 9.74 -9.61
N ILE A 102 -18.08 9.52 -9.89
CA ILE A 102 -19.16 9.72 -8.92
C ILE A 102 -19.32 8.46 -8.09
N VAL A 103 -19.36 8.62 -6.78
CA VAL A 103 -19.58 7.56 -5.80
C VAL A 103 -20.64 7.98 -4.79
N GLN A 104 -21.21 7.03 -4.08
CA GLN A 104 -22.12 7.30 -2.97
C GLN A 104 -21.31 7.60 -1.70
N TYR A 105 -21.43 8.82 -1.21
CA TYR A 105 -20.81 9.28 0.03
C TYR A 105 -21.90 9.89 0.94
N ASN A 106 -22.07 9.33 2.14
CA ASN A 106 -23.10 9.76 3.10
C ASN A 106 -24.52 9.85 2.48
N GLY A 107 -24.86 8.88 1.59
CA GLY A 107 -26.16 8.84 0.92
C GLY A 107 -26.32 9.80 -0.26
N ASN A 108 -25.29 10.54 -0.64
CA ASN A 108 -25.31 11.47 -1.77
C ASN A 108 -24.33 11.04 -2.87
N ASN A 109 -24.68 11.34 -4.11
CA ASN A 109 -23.78 11.17 -5.24
C ASN A 109 -22.73 12.30 -5.23
N THR A 110 -21.46 11.93 -5.01
CA THR A 110 -20.36 12.87 -4.82
C THR A 110 -19.17 12.44 -5.66
N ALA A 111 -18.50 13.38 -6.32
CA ALA A 111 -17.25 13.04 -7.00
C ALA A 111 -16.15 12.69 -5.96
N ILE A 112 -15.29 11.73 -6.30
CA ILE A 112 -14.22 11.30 -5.37
C ILE A 112 -13.35 12.48 -4.92
N LYS A 113 -13.10 13.46 -5.80
CA LYS A 113 -12.33 14.68 -5.50
C LYS A 113 -12.94 15.53 -4.38
N ASP A 114 -14.28 15.47 -4.22
CA ASP A 114 -15.03 16.28 -3.26
C ASP A 114 -15.19 15.58 -1.90
N ILE A 115 -14.75 14.32 -1.78
CA ILE A 115 -14.72 13.59 -0.52
C ILE A 115 -13.58 14.12 0.35
N PRO A 116 -13.81 14.42 1.64
CA PRO A 116 -12.75 14.86 2.55
C PRO A 116 -11.62 13.84 2.62
N LYS A 117 -10.48 14.17 2.00
CA LYS A 117 -9.33 13.27 1.90
C LYS A 117 -8.51 13.25 3.20
N GLY A 118 -8.44 14.37 3.93
CA GLY A 118 -7.54 14.51 5.05
C GLY A 118 -6.08 14.31 4.60
N GLU A 119 -5.32 13.54 5.37
CA GLU A 119 -3.93 13.18 5.06
C GLU A 119 -3.79 11.93 4.19
N LYS A 120 -4.91 11.30 3.79
CA LYS A 120 -4.88 10.06 3.00
C LYS A 120 -4.24 10.27 1.63
N ARG A 121 -3.48 9.28 1.19
CA ARG A 121 -3.00 9.18 -0.19
C ARG A 121 -4.14 8.78 -1.13
N ILE A 122 -4.00 9.04 -2.43
CA ILE A 122 -5.06 8.74 -3.41
C ILE A 122 -5.45 7.25 -3.38
N LEU A 123 -4.50 6.33 -3.43
CA LEU A 123 -4.81 4.89 -3.37
C LEU A 123 -5.46 4.47 -2.06
N GLU A 124 -5.10 5.10 -0.96
CA GLU A 124 -5.73 4.88 0.34
C GLU A 124 -7.19 5.34 0.32
N LEU A 125 -7.46 6.53 -0.22
CA LEU A 125 -8.83 7.02 -0.41
C LEU A 125 -9.65 6.05 -1.27
N LEU A 126 -9.08 5.57 -2.38
CA LEU A 126 -9.74 4.62 -3.28
C LEU A 126 -10.01 3.26 -2.63
N SER A 127 -9.22 2.86 -1.63
CA SER A 127 -9.44 1.61 -0.89
C SER A 127 -10.68 1.62 -0.01
N HIS A 128 -11.28 2.79 0.20
CA HIS A 128 -12.54 2.96 0.93
C HIS A 128 -13.79 2.83 0.05
N ILE A 129 -13.63 2.64 -1.26
CA ILE A 129 -14.73 2.56 -2.23
C ILE A 129 -14.90 1.12 -2.68
N ASP A 130 -16.12 0.59 -2.57
CA ASP A 130 -16.44 -0.77 -2.98
C ASP A 130 -16.72 -0.90 -4.50
N ASP A 131 -17.07 -2.12 -4.93
CA ASP A 131 -17.41 -2.42 -6.33
C ASP A 131 -18.71 -1.74 -6.78
N ASP A 132 -19.60 -1.39 -5.86
CA ASP A 132 -20.85 -0.68 -6.13
C ASP A 132 -20.70 0.85 -6.09
N LEU A 133 -19.44 1.33 -5.99
CA LEU A 133 -19.11 2.75 -5.89
C LEU A 133 -19.67 3.42 -4.62
N VAL A 134 -19.73 2.68 -3.50
CA VAL A 134 -20.10 3.22 -2.19
C VAL A 134 -18.83 3.45 -1.36
N TYR A 135 -18.71 4.62 -0.76
CA TYR A 135 -17.61 4.95 0.14
C TYR A 135 -17.91 4.44 1.55
N HIS A 136 -16.92 3.80 2.17
CA HIS A 136 -16.96 3.28 3.54
C HIS A 136 -15.93 3.98 4.41
N GLU A 137 -16.25 4.22 5.68
CA GLU A 137 -15.29 4.84 6.62
C GLU A 137 -14.05 3.96 6.88
N ASN A 138 -14.23 2.64 6.86
CA ASN A 138 -13.13 1.69 6.95
C ASN A 138 -12.71 1.23 5.55
N PRO A 139 -11.39 1.13 5.27
CA PRO A 139 -10.93 0.65 3.98
C PRO A 139 -11.39 -0.78 3.73
N ILE A 140 -11.85 -1.07 2.52
CA ILE A 140 -12.18 -2.41 2.05
C ILE A 140 -10.87 -3.07 1.64
N ILE A 141 -10.08 -3.48 2.62
CA ILE A 141 -8.88 -4.28 2.37
C ILE A 141 -9.33 -5.74 2.35
N SER A 142 -9.52 -6.30 1.16
CA SER A 142 -9.40 -7.74 1.09
C SER A 142 -7.98 -8.09 1.51
N SER A 143 -7.88 -8.79 2.64
CA SER A 143 -6.61 -9.29 3.17
C SER A 143 -5.79 -9.84 2.00
N ILE A 144 -4.63 -9.23 1.74
CA ILE A 144 -3.59 -9.89 0.97
C ILE A 144 -3.52 -11.30 1.54
N SER A 145 -3.83 -12.29 0.73
CA SER A 145 -3.78 -13.69 1.14
C SER A 145 -2.45 -13.88 1.85
N LYS A 146 -2.50 -14.05 3.17
CA LYS A 146 -1.34 -14.51 3.93
C LYS A 146 -0.81 -15.71 3.15
N PRO A 147 0.48 -15.85 2.94
CA PRO A 147 1.00 -17.06 2.33
C PRO A 147 0.37 -18.22 3.10
N SER A 148 -0.33 -19.11 2.38
CA SER A 148 -0.94 -20.32 2.92
C SER A 148 0.13 -21.10 3.66
N GLY A 149 0.13 -21.02 4.99
CA GLY A 149 1.14 -21.64 5.84
C GLY A 149 1.00 -21.34 7.33
N THR A 150 0.06 -20.49 7.75
CA THR A 150 -0.27 -20.37 9.16
C THR A 150 -1.79 -20.33 9.33
N ALA A 151 -2.31 -21.35 9.99
CA ALA A 151 -3.71 -21.45 10.39
C ALA A 151 -4.18 -20.14 11.03
N SER A 152 -5.40 -19.74 10.68
CA SER A 152 -6.11 -18.66 11.36
C SER A 152 -6.15 -18.97 12.86
N LEU A 153 -5.33 -18.28 13.63
CA LEU A 153 -5.47 -18.23 15.08
C LEU A 153 -6.56 -17.18 15.34
N ASP A 154 -7.76 -17.63 15.64
CA ASP A 154 -8.82 -16.80 16.17
C ASP A 154 -8.31 -16.04 17.41
N ALA A 155 -8.85 -14.84 17.68
CA ALA A 155 -8.42 -14.03 18.83
C ALA A 155 -8.47 -14.78 20.15
N GLN A 156 -9.39 -15.74 20.32
CA GLN A 156 -9.46 -16.66 21.45
C GLN A 156 -8.28 -17.63 21.51
N SER A 157 -7.76 -18.06 20.37
CA SER A 157 -6.60 -18.97 20.28
C SER A 157 -5.29 -18.30 20.69
N SER A 158 -5.13 -16.99 20.45
CA SER A 158 -3.92 -16.26 20.84
C SER A 158 -3.85 -16.04 22.36
N GLU A 159 -4.98 -15.81 23.02
CA GLU A 159 -5.04 -15.67 24.48
C GLU A 159 -4.76 -16.99 25.20
N GLU A 160 -5.29 -18.11 24.68
CA GLU A 160 -4.96 -19.47 25.17
C GLU A 160 -3.50 -19.85 24.92
N LEU A 161 -2.92 -19.44 23.79
CA LEU A 161 -1.51 -19.70 23.49
C LEU A 161 -0.59 -18.95 24.47
N VAL A 162 -0.91 -17.70 24.76
CA VAL A 162 -0.18 -16.89 25.74
C VAL A 162 -0.30 -17.51 27.13
N LYS A 163 -1.50 -17.93 27.56
CA LYS A 163 -1.71 -18.63 28.84
C LYS A 163 -0.91 -19.94 28.92
N ARG A 164 -0.85 -20.72 27.85
CA ARG A 164 -0.03 -21.96 27.79
C ARG A 164 1.47 -21.67 27.83
N MET A 165 1.95 -20.62 27.17
CA MET A 165 3.35 -20.22 27.23
C MET A 165 3.76 -19.80 28.65
N PHE A 166 2.91 -19.03 29.34
CA PHE A 166 3.16 -18.65 30.72
C PHE A 166 3.10 -19.82 31.68
N ALA A 167 2.15 -20.75 31.51
CA ALA A 167 2.05 -21.96 32.34
C ALA A 167 3.32 -22.83 32.20
N ARG A 168 3.82 -22.99 30.96
CA ARG A 168 5.03 -23.78 30.69
C ARG A 168 6.30 -23.14 31.22
N ALA A 169 6.42 -21.79 31.10
CA ALA A 169 7.53 -21.05 31.68
C ALA A 169 7.56 -21.13 33.22
N TRP A 170 6.40 -21.27 33.85
CA TRP A 170 6.26 -21.47 35.29
C TRP A 170 6.65 -22.87 35.73
N GLU A 171 6.27 -23.92 34.97
CA GLU A 171 6.65 -25.30 35.22
C GLU A 171 8.16 -25.54 35.01
N ASP A 172 8.78 -24.86 34.05
CA ASP A 172 10.21 -24.98 33.74
C ASP A 172 11.09 -24.13 34.69
N GLY A 173 10.53 -23.45 35.70
CA GLY A 173 11.25 -22.69 36.71
C GLY A 173 12.01 -21.46 36.17
N ILE A 174 11.61 -20.96 34.99
CA ILE A 174 12.24 -19.79 34.35
C ILE A 174 11.81 -18.48 34.99
N ILE A 175 10.67 -18.49 35.70
CA ILE A 175 10.15 -17.33 36.46
C ILE A 175 10.13 -17.72 37.94
N THR A 176 11.05 -17.23 38.72
CA THR A 176 11.05 -17.30 40.17
C THR A 176 10.37 -16.05 40.71
N HIS A 177 9.53 -16.24 41.74
CA HIS A 177 9.05 -15.15 42.59
C HIS A 177 10.25 -14.71 43.43
N ASP A 178 10.88 -13.60 43.08
CA ASP A 178 11.66 -12.84 44.01
C ASP A 178 10.78 -11.71 44.56
N GLU A 179 10.76 -11.61 45.88
CA GLU A 179 10.01 -10.70 46.75
C GLU A 179 10.20 -9.21 46.40
#